data_62c2ac3d0f5f9a6f9f9212d52a0f9152
#
_entry.id   62c2ac3d0f5f9a6f9f9212d52a0f9152
#
_cell.length_a   1.000
_cell.length_b   1.000
_cell.length_c   1.000
_cell.angle_alpha   90.00
_cell.angle_beta   90.00
_cell.angle_gamma   90.00
#
_symmetry.space_group_name_H-M   'P 1'
#
loop_
_entity.id
_entity.type
_entity.pdbx_description
1 polymer ?
#
loop_
_entity_poly.entity_id
_entity_poly.type
_entity_poly.pdbx_seq_one_letter_code
_entity_poly.pdbx_strand_id
1 'polypeptide(L)'
;MCIRDSLKLDPYINVDPGTMNPYQHGEVYVTDDGAETDLDLGHYERYTSLTLTKENNYTGRIYHSVITKERRGDYLGGTVQVVPHVTDEIKQCIMRISQGMDVTIVEIGGTVGDIESLPFLEAIRQMPYDVGRENVLYVHLTLVPYIGTAGELKTC
;
A
#
# COMPACT_ATOMS: atom_id res chain seq x y z
N MET A 1 17.57 -1.86 -16.33
CA MET A 1 16.54 -1.35 -15.42
C MET A 1 15.83 -2.57 -14.85
N CYS A 2 15.99 -2.81 -13.58
CA CYS A 2 15.28 -3.90 -12.90
C CYS A 2 14.20 -3.27 -12.01
N ILE A 3 12.92 -3.58 -12.29
CA ILE A 3 11.88 -3.46 -11.26
C ILE A 3 12.27 -4.46 -10.20
N ARG A 4 12.65 -4.00 -9.02
CA ARG A 4 13.23 -4.87 -8.01
C ARG A 4 12.40 -4.99 -6.76
N ASP A 5 11.26 -4.28 -6.67
CA ASP A 5 10.34 -4.52 -5.57
C ASP A 5 8.92 -4.05 -5.85
N SER A 6 7.97 -4.68 -5.16
CA SER A 6 6.55 -4.33 -5.19
C SER A 6 6.02 -4.26 -3.75
N LEU A 7 5.17 -3.29 -3.48
CA LEU A 7 4.54 -3.09 -2.19
C LEU A 7 3.02 -3.00 -2.36
N LYS A 8 2.30 -3.81 -1.61
CA LYS A 8 0.84 -3.75 -1.47
C LYS A 8 0.49 -3.01 -0.18
N LEU A 9 -0.34 -2.00 -0.29
CA LEU A 9 -0.92 -1.25 0.82
C LEU A 9 -2.44 -1.40 0.79
N ASP A 10 -3.00 -2.04 1.79
CA ASP A 10 -4.44 -2.23 1.92
C ASP A 10 -5.00 -1.41 3.07
N PRO A 11 -5.96 -0.49 2.80
CA PRO A 11 -6.42 0.50 3.78
C PRO A 11 -7.25 -0.04 4.94
N TYR A 12 -7.60 -1.33 5.00
CA TYR A 12 -8.42 -1.87 6.08
C TYR A 12 -7.65 -2.04 7.40
N ILE A 13 -8.39 -2.22 8.50
CA ILE A 13 -7.85 -2.21 9.87
C ILE A 13 -7.27 -3.57 10.29
N ASN A 14 -7.65 -4.67 9.64
CA ASN A 14 -7.09 -6.00 9.94
C ASN A 14 -5.56 -5.96 9.89
N VAL A 15 -4.91 -6.49 10.92
CA VAL A 15 -3.43 -6.45 11.04
C VAL A 15 -2.77 -7.25 9.91
N ASP A 16 -3.38 -8.36 9.56
CA ASP A 16 -3.05 -9.20 8.40
C ASP A 16 -4.33 -9.85 7.85
N PRO A 17 -4.30 -10.44 6.64
CA PRO A 17 -5.47 -11.05 6.03
C PRO A 17 -5.82 -12.45 6.57
N GLY A 18 -4.99 -13.06 7.41
CA GLY A 18 -5.16 -14.46 7.85
C GLY A 18 -6.44 -14.73 8.62
N THR A 19 -7.01 -13.71 9.28
CA THR A 19 -8.30 -13.80 10.00
C THR A 19 -9.49 -13.31 9.20
N MET A 20 -9.27 -12.86 7.96
CA MET A 20 -10.35 -12.32 7.13
C MET A 20 -11.17 -13.42 6.47
N ASN A 21 -12.44 -13.13 6.22
CA ASN A 21 -13.34 -14.08 5.57
C ASN A 21 -12.95 -14.24 4.09
N PRO A 22 -12.60 -15.44 3.61
CA PRO A 22 -12.20 -15.67 2.22
C PRO A 22 -13.27 -15.28 1.19
N TYR A 23 -14.55 -15.32 1.55
CA TYR A 23 -15.64 -14.90 0.65
C TYR A 23 -15.71 -13.38 0.45
N GLN A 24 -15.12 -12.60 1.35
CA GLN A 24 -15.08 -11.14 1.27
C GLN A 24 -13.75 -10.63 0.73
N HIS A 25 -12.65 -11.27 1.11
CA HIS A 25 -11.30 -10.80 0.83
C HIS A 25 -10.60 -11.62 -0.26
N GLY A 26 -10.98 -12.87 -0.46
CA GLY A 26 -10.27 -13.82 -1.30
C GLY A 26 -9.33 -14.73 -0.49
N GLU A 27 -8.52 -15.47 -1.21
CA GLU A 27 -7.56 -16.39 -0.60
C GLU A 27 -6.35 -15.63 -0.04
N VAL A 28 -5.74 -16.19 1.00
CA VAL A 28 -4.51 -15.69 1.60
C VAL A 28 -3.31 -16.29 0.88
N TYR A 29 -2.31 -15.47 0.58
CA TYR A 29 -1.02 -15.91 0.09
C TYR A 29 -0.01 -15.93 1.24
N VAL A 30 0.73 -17.02 1.39
CA VAL A 30 1.77 -17.16 2.42
C VAL A 30 3.13 -17.03 1.76
N THR A 31 3.90 -16.03 2.18
CA THR A 31 5.25 -15.79 1.70
C THR A 31 6.26 -16.79 2.25
N ASP A 32 7.45 -16.88 1.66
CA ASP A 32 8.50 -17.82 2.11
C ASP A 32 8.94 -17.58 3.57
N ASP A 33 8.81 -16.35 4.06
CA ASP A 33 9.09 -16.01 5.47
C ASP A 33 7.89 -16.29 6.41
N GLY A 34 6.83 -16.93 5.89
CA GLY A 34 5.67 -17.39 6.67
C GLY A 34 4.64 -16.31 6.96
N ALA A 35 4.71 -15.14 6.34
CA ALA A 35 3.71 -14.12 6.52
C ALA A 35 2.45 -14.40 5.70
N GLU A 36 1.29 -14.22 6.33
CA GLU A 36 0.00 -14.23 5.65
C GLU A 36 -0.25 -12.87 5.01
N THR A 37 -0.48 -12.86 3.70
CA THR A 37 -0.56 -11.64 2.89
C THR A 37 -1.72 -11.70 1.91
N ASP A 38 -2.00 -10.60 1.25
CA ASP A 38 -2.95 -10.53 0.16
C ASP A 38 -2.53 -11.42 -1.02
N LEU A 39 -3.51 -12.01 -1.69
CA LEU A 39 -3.30 -12.88 -2.85
C LEU A 39 -2.52 -12.19 -3.98
N ASP A 40 -2.61 -10.88 -4.08
CA ASP A 40 -1.90 -10.10 -5.10
C ASP A 40 -0.38 -10.31 -5.04
N LEU A 41 0.20 -10.57 -3.87
CA LEU A 41 1.61 -10.89 -3.75
C LEU A 41 1.99 -12.16 -4.54
N GLY A 42 1.13 -13.18 -4.50
CA GLY A 42 1.31 -14.38 -5.31
C GLY A 42 1.25 -14.09 -6.82
N HIS A 43 0.43 -13.12 -7.23
CA HIS A 43 0.43 -12.67 -8.62
C HIS A 43 1.71 -11.91 -8.98
N TYR A 44 2.22 -11.05 -8.09
CA TYR A 44 3.48 -10.34 -8.34
C TYR A 44 4.65 -11.31 -8.52
N GLU A 45 4.79 -12.30 -7.66
CA GLU A 45 5.82 -13.35 -7.80
C GLU A 45 5.66 -14.15 -9.09
N ARG A 46 4.42 -14.43 -9.49
CA ARG A 46 4.14 -15.18 -10.73
C ARG A 46 4.61 -14.46 -11.99
N TYR A 47 4.56 -13.13 -12.02
CA TYR A 47 4.90 -12.32 -13.19
C TYR A 47 6.28 -11.66 -13.10
N THR A 48 6.97 -11.84 -11.99
CA THR A 48 8.31 -11.30 -11.76
C THR A 48 9.25 -12.41 -11.29
N SER A 49 10.51 -12.10 -11.09
CA SER A 49 11.48 -12.99 -10.44
C SER A 49 11.76 -12.58 -8.98
N LEU A 50 10.83 -11.85 -8.38
CA LEU A 50 10.94 -11.40 -6.99
C LEU A 50 10.53 -12.52 -6.04
N THR A 51 11.17 -12.58 -4.89
CA THR A 51 10.69 -13.30 -3.71
C THR A 51 10.24 -12.26 -2.71
N LEU A 52 8.93 -12.24 -2.45
CA LEU A 52 8.31 -11.26 -1.58
C LEU A 52 8.28 -11.75 -0.13
N THR A 53 8.22 -10.81 0.78
CA THR A 53 8.25 -11.05 2.23
C THR A 53 7.13 -10.27 2.91
N LYS A 54 7.01 -10.41 4.22
CA LYS A 54 6.08 -9.62 5.04
C LYS A 54 6.24 -8.09 4.88
N GLU A 55 7.38 -7.63 4.42
CA GLU A 55 7.64 -6.20 4.19
C GLU A 55 7.02 -5.68 2.90
N ASN A 56 6.52 -6.59 2.06
CA ASN A 56 5.87 -6.26 0.79
C ASN A 56 4.35 -6.09 0.89
N ASN A 57 3.77 -6.32 2.08
CA ASN A 57 2.34 -6.11 2.34
C ASN A 57 2.13 -5.39 3.67
N TYR A 58 1.39 -4.29 3.62
CA TYR A 58 0.97 -3.55 4.81
C TYR A 58 -0.52 -3.26 4.77
N THR A 59 -1.17 -3.60 5.88
CA THR A 59 -2.60 -3.42 6.13
C THR A 59 -2.78 -2.63 7.43
N GLY A 60 -3.63 -3.05 8.34
CA GLY A 60 -3.77 -2.50 9.69
C GLY A 60 -2.48 -2.50 10.52
N ARG A 61 -1.43 -3.21 10.10
CA ARG A 61 -0.09 -3.15 10.71
C ARG A 61 0.45 -1.71 10.82
N ILE A 62 0.09 -0.82 9.89
CA ILE A 62 0.44 0.61 9.94
C ILE A 62 -0.11 1.23 11.22
N TYR A 63 -1.40 1.08 11.46
CA TYR A 63 -2.07 1.62 12.64
C TYR A 63 -1.57 0.95 13.93
N HIS A 64 -1.39 -0.36 13.90
CA HIS A 64 -0.84 -1.11 15.02
C HIS A 64 0.57 -0.63 15.40
N SER A 65 1.41 -0.33 14.42
CA SER A 65 2.75 0.23 14.64
C SER A 65 2.67 1.59 15.33
N VAL A 66 1.84 2.51 14.81
CA VAL A 66 1.67 3.86 15.40
C VAL A 66 1.14 3.77 16.83
N ILE A 67 0.11 2.95 17.08
CA ILE A 67 -0.46 2.76 18.42
C ILE A 67 0.59 2.14 19.37
N THR A 68 1.36 1.18 18.91
CA THR A 68 2.42 0.55 19.70
C THR A 68 3.52 1.55 20.07
N LYS A 69 3.94 2.40 19.13
CA LYS A 69 4.90 3.48 19.37
C LYS A 69 4.35 4.47 20.41
N GLU A 70 3.07 4.85 20.30
CA GLU A 70 2.41 5.72 21.28
C GLU A 70 2.45 5.09 22.69
N ARG A 71 2.06 3.83 22.82
CA ARG A 71 2.03 3.12 24.11
C ARG A 71 3.42 2.98 24.74
N ARG A 72 4.49 2.93 23.96
CA ARG A 72 5.87 2.93 24.44
C ARG A 72 6.41 4.32 24.82
N GLY A 73 5.69 5.38 24.47
CA GLY A 73 6.11 6.75 24.73
C GLY A 73 7.03 7.34 23.66
N ASP A 74 7.15 6.74 22.50
CA ASP A 74 8.04 7.17 21.42
C ASP A 74 7.71 8.60 20.92
N TYR A 75 6.49 9.08 21.14
CA TYR A 75 6.05 10.43 20.79
C TYR A 75 6.14 11.45 21.93
N LEU A 76 6.79 11.10 23.02
CA LEU A 76 7.11 12.00 24.15
C LEU A 76 5.89 12.76 24.72
N GLY A 77 4.71 12.14 24.73
CA GLY A 77 3.47 12.73 25.23
C GLY A 77 2.78 13.67 24.23
N GLY A 78 3.27 13.77 23.01
CA GLY A 78 2.60 14.51 21.94
C GLY A 78 1.27 13.87 21.51
N THR A 79 0.36 14.68 20.99
CA THR A 79 -0.89 14.18 20.39
C THR A 79 -0.60 13.44 19.11
N VAL A 80 -0.93 12.15 19.05
CA VAL A 80 -0.76 11.31 17.87
C VAL A 80 -1.98 11.42 16.98
N GLN A 81 -1.77 11.80 15.72
CA GLN A 81 -2.83 12.07 14.74
C GLN A 81 -2.59 11.27 13.46
N VAL A 82 -3.61 11.16 12.61
CA VAL A 82 -3.48 10.50 11.30
C VAL A 82 -2.40 11.21 10.46
N VAL A 83 -2.47 12.54 10.39
CA VAL A 83 -1.41 13.36 9.81
C VAL A 83 -0.72 14.10 10.95
N PRO A 84 0.58 13.97 11.14
CA PRO A 84 1.55 13.28 10.26
C PRO A 84 1.83 11.81 10.61
N HIS A 85 1.42 11.27 11.76
CA HIS A 85 2.00 10.03 12.32
C HIS A 85 1.67 8.78 11.50
N VAL A 86 0.42 8.61 11.04
CA VAL A 86 0.05 7.48 10.19
C VAL A 86 0.60 7.68 8.78
N THR A 87 0.53 8.89 8.23
CA THR A 87 1.08 9.19 6.90
C THR A 87 2.59 9.01 6.86
N ASP A 88 3.30 9.39 7.91
CA ASP A 88 4.76 9.19 8.00
C ASP A 88 5.12 7.70 8.11
N GLU A 89 4.34 6.91 8.86
CA GLU A 89 4.54 5.46 8.93
C GLU A 89 4.37 4.80 7.55
N ILE A 90 3.34 5.19 6.78
CA ILE A 90 3.12 4.72 5.41
C ILE A 90 4.31 5.09 4.52
N LYS A 91 4.74 6.35 4.54
CA LYS A 91 5.89 6.81 3.76
C LYS A 91 7.18 6.07 4.12
N GLN A 92 7.40 5.82 5.41
CA GLN A 92 8.56 5.05 5.87
C GLN A 92 8.56 3.61 5.34
N CYS A 93 7.41 2.95 5.27
CA CYS A 93 7.29 1.63 4.66
C CYS A 93 7.69 1.66 3.18
N ILE A 94 7.17 2.63 2.42
CA ILE A 94 7.52 2.82 1.01
C ILE A 94 9.02 3.06 0.84
N MET A 95 9.57 4.01 1.59
CA MET A 95 10.99 4.35 1.50
C MET A 95 11.90 3.20 1.89
N ARG A 96 11.51 2.40 2.88
CA ARG A 96 12.29 1.23 3.34
C ARG A 96 12.46 0.22 2.23
N ILE A 97 11.37 -0.15 1.55
CA ILE A 97 11.40 -1.15 0.49
C ILE A 97 12.06 -0.62 -0.79
N SER A 98 12.06 0.69 -0.97
CA SER A 98 12.66 1.35 -2.14
C SER A 98 14.18 1.50 -2.05
N GLN A 99 14.79 1.17 -0.91
CA GLN A 99 16.24 1.34 -0.73
C GLN A 99 17.04 0.46 -1.69
N GLY A 100 17.87 1.09 -2.51
CA GLY A 100 18.73 0.40 -3.47
C GLY A 100 18.00 -0.14 -4.70
N MET A 101 16.73 0.22 -4.90
CA MET A 101 15.93 -0.19 -6.05
C MET A 101 15.94 0.89 -7.14
N ASP A 102 15.96 0.45 -8.41
CA ASP A 102 15.81 1.37 -9.55
C ASP A 102 14.38 1.87 -9.66
N VAL A 103 13.42 0.98 -9.44
CA VAL A 103 11.97 1.25 -9.48
C VAL A 103 11.27 0.40 -8.44
N THR A 104 10.39 1.02 -7.66
CA THR A 104 9.46 0.36 -6.74
C THR A 104 8.03 0.63 -7.20
N ILE A 105 7.24 -0.42 -7.34
CA ILE A 105 5.81 -0.33 -7.64
C ILE A 105 5.05 -0.43 -6.33
N VAL A 106 4.25 0.60 -6.03
CA VAL A 106 3.40 0.64 -4.84
C VAL A 106 1.95 0.61 -5.28
N GLU A 107 1.24 -0.44 -4.91
CA GLU A 107 -0.20 -0.54 -5.14
C GLU A 107 -0.95 -0.18 -3.86
N ILE A 108 -1.91 0.74 -3.98
CA ILE A 108 -2.87 1.03 -2.92
C ILE A 108 -4.18 0.34 -3.27
N GLY A 109 -4.57 -0.62 -2.45
CA GLY A 109 -5.81 -1.35 -2.58
C GLY A 109 -7.03 -0.50 -2.23
N GLY A 110 -8.21 -1.06 -2.49
CA GLY A 110 -9.48 -0.40 -2.25
C GLY A 110 -9.89 0.58 -3.34
N THR A 111 -11.02 1.24 -3.10
CA THR A 111 -11.60 2.21 -4.05
C THR A 111 -11.13 3.62 -3.69
N VAL A 112 -10.67 4.36 -4.70
CA VAL A 112 -10.32 5.78 -4.52
C VAL A 112 -11.59 6.55 -4.15
N GLY A 113 -11.53 7.25 -3.01
CA GLY A 113 -12.68 7.98 -2.45
C GLY A 113 -13.25 7.36 -1.17
N ASP A 114 -12.93 6.12 -0.86
CA ASP A 114 -13.27 5.52 0.42
C ASP A 114 -12.51 6.22 1.56
N ILE A 115 -13.17 6.38 2.70
CA ILE A 115 -12.63 7.13 3.85
C ILE A 115 -11.33 6.49 4.36
N GLU A 116 -11.26 5.18 4.41
CA GLU A 116 -10.10 4.43 4.85
C GLU A 116 -8.87 4.60 3.95
N SER A 117 -9.08 4.94 2.68
CA SER A 117 -7.98 5.17 1.72
C SER A 117 -7.34 6.54 1.88
N LEU A 118 -8.00 7.51 2.51
CA LEU A 118 -7.53 8.89 2.61
C LEU A 118 -6.13 9.04 3.22
N PRO A 119 -5.76 8.36 4.33
CA PRO A 119 -4.41 8.45 4.88
C PRO A 119 -3.33 7.96 3.92
N PHE A 120 -3.62 6.93 3.14
CA PHE A 120 -2.71 6.37 2.14
C PHE A 120 -2.54 7.31 0.95
N LEU A 121 -3.64 7.86 0.44
CA LEU A 121 -3.61 8.86 -0.63
C LEU A 121 -2.86 10.12 -0.20
N GLU A 122 -3.07 10.57 1.05
CA GLU A 122 -2.34 11.71 1.60
C GLU A 122 -0.84 11.41 1.75
N ALA A 123 -0.48 10.21 2.20
CA ALA A 123 0.92 9.80 2.31
C ALA A 123 1.62 9.84 0.94
N ILE A 124 1.03 9.23 -0.09
CA ILE A 124 1.65 9.26 -1.43
C ILE A 124 1.66 10.67 -2.04
N ARG A 125 0.65 11.52 -1.75
CA ARG A 125 0.66 12.92 -2.16
C ARG A 125 1.86 13.68 -1.59
N GLN A 126 2.33 13.28 -0.39
CA GLN A 126 3.50 13.89 0.25
C GLN A 126 4.84 13.33 -0.26
N MET A 127 4.88 12.12 -0.82
CA MET A 127 6.13 11.47 -1.27
C MET A 127 7.03 12.35 -2.13
N PRO A 128 6.53 13.18 -3.09
CA PRO A 128 7.39 14.05 -3.87
C PRO A 128 8.21 15.08 -3.07
N TYR A 129 7.78 15.42 -1.85
CA TYR A 129 8.53 16.33 -0.97
C TYR A 129 9.70 15.60 -0.29
N ASP A 130 9.57 14.27 -0.09
CA ASP A 130 10.59 13.48 0.58
C ASP A 130 11.65 12.93 -0.40
N VAL A 131 11.22 12.54 -1.62
CA VAL A 131 12.09 11.83 -2.58
C VAL A 131 12.39 12.61 -3.86
N GLY A 132 11.80 13.79 -4.04
CA GLY A 132 11.88 14.55 -5.28
C GLY A 132 10.73 14.24 -6.25
N ARG A 133 10.20 15.28 -6.87
CA ARG A 133 9.03 15.18 -7.75
C ARG A 133 9.30 14.36 -9.02
N GLU A 134 10.51 14.39 -9.50
CA GLU A 134 11.00 13.65 -10.66
C GLU A 134 11.08 12.13 -10.43
N ASN A 135 11.04 11.71 -9.18
CA ASN A 135 11.15 10.30 -8.77
C ASN A 135 9.80 9.65 -8.47
N VAL A 136 8.69 10.36 -8.69
CA VAL A 136 7.35 9.85 -8.39
C VAL A 136 6.45 9.92 -9.62
N LEU A 137 5.81 8.79 -9.94
CA LEU A 137 4.77 8.69 -10.96
C LEU A 137 3.51 8.11 -10.34
N TYR A 138 2.37 8.77 -10.55
CA TYR A 138 1.07 8.26 -10.16
C TYR A 138 0.36 7.62 -11.34
N VAL A 139 -0.18 6.42 -11.11
CA VAL A 139 -1.01 5.71 -12.07
C VAL A 139 -2.38 5.48 -11.43
N HIS A 140 -3.42 6.09 -11.98
CA HIS A 140 -4.79 5.86 -11.52
C HIS A 140 -5.45 4.79 -12.38
N LEU A 141 -5.84 3.68 -11.75
CA LEU A 141 -6.60 2.62 -12.40
C LEU A 141 -8.09 2.92 -12.32
N THR A 142 -8.75 2.95 -13.48
CA THR A 142 -10.20 3.14 -13.58
C THR A 142 -10.75 2.40 -14.78
N LEU A 143 -12.04 2.06 -14.75
CA LEU A 143 -12.72 1.50 -15.90
C LEU A 143 -12.91 2.58 -16.96
N VAL A 144 -12.51 2.29 -18.19
CA VAL A 144 -12.69 3.18 -19.36
C VAL A 144 -13.50 2.45 -20.41
N PRO A 145 -14.84 2.36 -20.27
CA PRO A 145 -15.69 1.67 -21.23
C PRO A 145 -15.84 2.46 -22.52
N TYR A 146 -15.92 1.76 -23.64
CA TYR A 146 -16.38 2.33 -24.91
C TYR A 146 -17.90 2.33 -24.95
N ILE A 147 -18.49 3.51 -25.09
CA ILE A 147 -19.94 3.67 -25.19
C ILE A 147 -20.31 3.75 -26.66
N GLY A 148 -20.78 2.63 -27.23
CA GLY A 148 -21.07 2.50 -28.65
C GLY A 148 -22.09 3.52 -29.17
N THR A 149 -23.09 3.88 -28.37
CA THR A 149 -24.10 4.90 -28.72
C THR A 149 -23.54 6.32 -28.74
N ALA A 150 -22.50 6.59 -27.98
CA ALA A 150 -21.82 7.90 -27.95
C ALA A 150 -20.59 7.94 -28.87
N GLY A 151 -20.10 6.78 -29.31
CA GLY A 151 -18.92 6.68 -30.16
C GLY A 151 -17.60 7.08 -29.48
N GLU A 152 -17.54 7.04 -28.15
CA GLU A 152 -16.37 7.51 -27.41
C GLU A 152 -16.07 6.64 -26.15
N LEU A 153 -14.83 6.74 -25.68
CA LEU A 153 -14.41 6.22 -24.38
C LEU A 153 -14.85 7.18 -23.27
N LYS A 154 -15.36 6.63 -22.18
CA LYS A 154 -15.73 7.39 -20.99
C LYS A 154 -15.08 6.82 -19.74
N THR A 155 -14.61 7.71 -18.86
CA THR A 155 -14.23 7.36 -17.48
C THR A 155 -15.42 7.57 -16.54
N CYS A 156 -15.54 6.72 -15.55
CA CYS A 156 -16.51 6.89 -14.45
C CYS A 156 -16.01 7.92 -13.45
#